data_5055ba311540433b1740617554a9df5f
#
_entry.id   5055ba311540433b1740617554a9df5f
#
_cell.length_a   1.000
_cell.length_b   1.000
_cell.length_c   1.000
_cell.angle_alpha   90.00
_cell.angle_beta   90.00
_cell.angle_gamma   90.00
#
_symmetry.space_group_name_H-M   'P 1'
#
loop_
_entity.id
_entity.type
_entity.pdbx_description
1 polymer ?
#
loop_
_entity_poly.entity_id
_entity_poly.type
_entity_poly.pdbx_seq_one_letter_code
_entity_poly.pdbx_strand_id
1 'polypeptide(L)'
;MKKVLTIISVTVLAATISCSQSNTSKNNKKAAGISFAETEHDFGKIEQGSEAKFAFVFKNTGKETLVISNVQTSCGCTIPEWTREPVKKNKSGVINVTYNTHVTGNFTKAIHVYSNATDSLVTLKIKGTVVAKSENPEKK
;
A
#
# COMPACT_ATOMS: atom_id res chain seq x y z
N MET A 1 -35.28 62.57 -55.85
CA MET A 1 -34.13 62.01 -56.29
C MET A 1 -33.16 61.68 -55.17
N LYS A 2 -33.54 60.95 -54.18
CA LYS A 2 -32.66 60.67 -52.99
C LYS A 2 -32.67 59.19 -52.79
N LYS A 3 -31.54 58.54 -53.06
CA LYS A 3 -31.37 57.13 -52.83
C LYS A 3 -30.82 56.94 -51.45
N VAL A 4 -31.60 56.35 -50.57
CA VAL A 4 -31.18 56.00 -49.22
C VAL A 4 -30.55 54.60 -49.28
N LEU A 5 -29.29 54.54 -48.97
CA LEU A 5 -28.52 53.31 -48.91
C LEU A 5 -28.57 52.76 -47.49
N THR A 6 -29.32 51.69 -47.31
CA THR A 6 -29.46 51.01 -46.03
C THR A 6 -28.26 50.06 -45.84
N ILE A 7 -27.38 50.35 -44.92
CA ILE A 7 -26.26 49.48 -44.55
C ILE A 7 -26.76 48.50 -43.49
N ILE A 8 -26.84 47.21 -43.86
CA ILE A 8 -27.13 46.14 -42.95
C ILE A 8 -25.85 45.74 -42.27
N SER A 9 -25.73 46.09 -40.98
CA SER A 9 -24.63 45.68 -40.14
C SER A 9 -24.89 44.24 -39.66
N VAL A 10 -24.13 43.28 -40.20
CA VAL A 10 -24.13 41.91 -39.72
C VAL A 10 -23.12 41.82 -38.57
N THR A 11 -23.63 41.79 -37.35
CA THR A 11 -22.82 41.51 -36.17
C THR A 11 -22.59 40.00 -36.09
N VAL A 12 -21.39 39.58 -36.42
CA VAL A 12 -20.93 38.19 -36.20
C VAL A 12 -20.58 38.03 -34.72
N LEU A 13 -21.46 37.30 -34.02
CA LEU A 13 -21.22 36.94 -32.62
C LEU A 13 -20.24 35.76 -32.60
N ALA A 14 -18.95 36.08 -32.38
CA ALA A 14 -17.88 35.09 -32.17
C ALA A 14 -18.05 34.47 -30.79
N ALA A 15 -18.61 33.27 -30.72
CA ALA A 15 -18.62 32.44 -29.53
C ALA A 15 -17.21 31.94 -29.28
N THR A 16 -16.48 32.58 -28.35
CA THR A 16 -15.19 32.10 -27.84
C THR A 16 -15.46 30.92 -26.92
N ILE A 17 -15.26 29.70 -27.43
CA ILE A 17 -15.20 28.49 -26.63
C ILE A 17 -13.90 28.58 -25.82
N SER A 18 -14.01 29.03 -24.57
CA SER A 18 -12.93 28.93 -23.58
C SER A 18 -12.73 27.47 -23.25
N CYS A 19 -11.77 26.84 -23.92
CA CYS A 19 -11.26 25.53 -23.56
C CYS A 19 -10.54 25.68 -22.22
N SER A 20 -11.24 25.35 -21.14
CA SER A 20 -10.67 25.26 -19.81
C SER A 20 -9.68 24.09 -19.82
N GLN A 21 -8.42 24.38 -20.12
CA GLN A 21 -7.32 23.43 -19.90
C GLN A 21 -7.16 23.27 -18.40
N SER A 22 -7.73 22.17 -17.89
CA SER A 22 -7.37 21.68 -16.57
C SER A 22 -5.89 21.32 -16.63
N ASN A 23 -5.04 22.28 -16.25
CA ASN A 23 -3.66 22.04 -15.90
C ASN A 23 -3.66 21.04 -14.73
N THR A 24 -3.61 19.77 -15.05
CA THR A 24 -3.15 18.73 -14.11
C THR A 24 -1.67 19.05 -13.87
N SER A 25 -1.43 19.94 -12.94
CA SER A 25 -0.11 20.20 -12.39
C SER A 25 0.41 18.84 -11.91
N LYS A 26 1.23 18.20 -12.73
CA LYS A 26 2.12 17.12 -12.27
C LYS A 26 3.05 17.76 -11.27
N ASN A 27 2.55 17.86 -10.04
CA ASN A 27 3.35 18.25 -8.89
C ASN A 27 4.43 17.18 -8.78
N ASN A 28 5.59 17.46 -9.35
CA ASN A 28 6.78 16.63 -9.30
C ASN A 28 7.37 16.75 -7.89
N LYS A 29 6.48 16.58 -6.87
CA LYS A 29 6.87 16.46 -5.48
C LYS A 29 7.80 15.28 -5.42
N LYS A 30 9.05 15.56 -5.10
CA LYS A 30 9.99 14.56 -4.63
C LYS A 30 9.28 13.82 -3.51
N ALA A 31 8.84 12.61 -3.75
CA ALA A 31 8.07 11.82 -2.79
C ALA A 31 8.89 10.61 -2.36
N ALA A 32 8.63 10.13 -1.15
CA ALA A 32 9.07 8.81 -0.75
C ALA A 32 8.32 7.77 -1.57
N GLY A 33 8.95 6.64 -1.85
CA GLY A 33 8.35 5.50 -2.53
C GLY A 33 8.57 4.25 -1.69
N ILE A 34 7.60 3.36 -1.64
CA ILE A 34 7.72 2.08 -0.96
C ILE A 34 7.51 0.95 -1.96
N SER A 35 8.41 -0.03 -1.93
CA SER A 35 8.30 -1.26 -2.72
C SER A 35 8.65 -2.43 -1.85
N PHE A 36 7.80 -3.45 -1.82
CA PHE A 36 8.03 -4.70 -1.11
C PHE A 36 8.60 -5.75 -2.06
N ALA A 37 9.50 -6.60 -1.55
CA ALA A 37 10.02 -7.75 -2.28
C ALA A 37 8.90 -8.77 -2.55
N GLU A 38 8.00 -8.94 -1.58
CA GLU A 38 6.76 -9.68 -1.69
C GLU A 38 5.68 -9.05 -0.81
N THR A 39 4.42 -9.17 -1.21
CA THR A 39 3.27 -8.62 -0.49
C THR A 39 2.37 -9.68 0.11
N GLU A 40 2.62 -10.95 -0.19
CA GLU A 40 1.87 -12.09 0.34
C GLU A 40 2.84 -13.20 0.73
N HIS A 41 2.66 -13.78 1.93
CA HIS A 41 3.43 -14.91 2.40
C HIS A 41 2.51 -16.07 2.81
N ASP A 42 2.83 -17.27 2.32
CA ASP A 42 2.12 -18.49 2.66
C ASP A 42 2.99 -19.36 3.58
N PHE A 43 2.57 -19.51 4.81
CA PHE A 43 3.25 -20.38 5.78
C PHE A 43 3.03 -21.88 5.52
N GLY A 44 2.10 -22.24 4.62
CA GLY A 44 1.72 -23.62 4.41
C GLY A 44 1.07 -24.24 5.64
N LYS A 45 1.46 -25.47 5.96
CA LYS A 45 1.00 -26.18 7.17
C LYS A 45 1.95 -25.93 8.32
N ILE A 46 1.43 -25.46 9.45
CA ILE A 46 2.16 -25.13 10.67
C ILE A 46 1.60 -25.97 11.81
N GLU A 47 2.44 -26.54 12.65
CA GLU A 47 1.97 -27.21 13.85
C GLU A 47 1.47 -26.23 14.90
N GLN A 48 0.40 -26.59 15.59
CA GLN A 48 -0.15 -25.81 16.71
C GLN A 48 0.93 -25.53 17.78
N GLY A 49 1.05 -24.27 18.18
CA GLY A 49 2.03 -23.80 19.16
C GLY A 49 3.44 -23.61 18.61
N SER A 50 3.70 -23.87 17.32
CA SER A 50 4.99 -23.53 16.71
C SER A 50 5.08 -22.06 16.36
N GLU A 51 6.30 -21.56 16.14
CA GLU A 51 6.52 -20.16 15.79
C GLU A 51 6.22 -19.93 14.30
N ALA A 52 5.36 -18.95 14.02
CA ALA A 52 5.04 -18.48 12.66
C ALA A 52 5.42 -17.01 12.53
N LYS A 53 6.66 -16.77 12.10
CA LYS A 53 7.21 -15.43 11.89
C LYS A 53 7.63 -15.25 10.44
N PHE A 54 7.38 -14.06 9.90
CA PHE A 54 7.84 -13.67 8.58
C PHE A 54 8.25 -12.19 8.53
N ALA A 55 9.31 -11.89 7.77
CA ALA A 55 9.85 -10.55 7.62
C ALA A 55 9.58 -10.04 6.20
N PHE A 56 8.63 -9.13 6.04
CA PHE A 56 8.43 -8.41 4.79
C PHE A 56 9.49 -7.32 4.64
N VAL A 57 10.38 -7.49 3.67
CA VAL A 57 11.41 -6.50 3.37
C VAL A 57 10.86 -5.47 2.40
N PHE A 58 10.98 -4.19 2.74
CA PHE A 58 10.65 -3.09 1.85
C PHE A 58 11.86 -2.22 1.55
N LYS A 59 11.82 -1.51 0.43
CA LYS A 59 12.84 -0.57 -0.02
C LYS A 59 12.22 0.79 -0.30
N ASN A 60 12.91 1.87 0.09
CA ASN A 60 12.55 3.20 -0.35
C ASN A 60 13.05 3.43 -1.79
N THR A 61 12.11 3.42 -2.74
CA THR A 61 12.37 3.67 -4.17
C THR A 61 12.20 5.13 -4.54
N GLY A 62 11.72 5.96 -3.61
CA GLY A 62 11.52 7.38 -3.82
C GLY A 62 12.79 8.21 -3.64
N LYS A 63 12.63 9.53 -3.74
CA LYS A 63 13.72 10.50 -3.57
C LYS A 63 13.79 11.06 -2.15
N GLU A 64 12.64 11.12 -1.47
CA GLU A 64 12.53 11.59 -0.08
C GLU A 64 12.65 10.44 0.91
N THR A 65 12.93 10.75 2.15
CA THR A 65 13.00 9.79 3.24
C THR A 65 11.63 9.15 3.50
N LEU A 66 11.59 7.83 3.56
CA LEU A 66 10.40 7.05 3.84
C LEU A 66 10.23 6.84 5.35
N VAL A 67 9.03 7.11 5.86
CA VAL A 67 8.65 6.89 7.25
C VAL A 67 7.40 6.01 7.28
N ILE A 68 7.48 4.88 7.97
CA ILE A 68 6.31 4.06 8.29
C ILE A 68 5.63 4.69 9.50
N SER A 69 4.44 5.20 9.34
CA SER A 69 3.69 5.88 10.40
C SER A 69 2.92 4.90 11.29
N ASN A 70 2.39 3.82 10.69
CA ASN A 70 1.62 2.82 11.42
C ASN A 70 1.60 1.48 10.67
N VAL A 71 1.41 0.39 11.41
CA VAL A 71 1.11 -0.93 10.86
C VAL A 71 -0.05 -1.53 11.65
N GLN A 72 -1.15 -1.85 10.96
CA GLN A 72 -2.35 -2.41 11.56
C GLN A 72 -2.63 -3.79 10.98
N THR A 73 -3.15 -4.67 11.82
CA THR A 73 -3.55 -6.01 11.42
C THR A 73 -5.06 -6.19 11.54
N SER A 74 -5.63 -7.06 10.72
CA SER A 74 -7.08 -7.33 10.72
C SER A 74 -7.58 -8.04 11.98
N CYS A 75 -6.69 -8.52 12.86
CA CYS A 75 -7.03 -9.15 14.13
C CYS A 75 -5.88 -9.05 15.15
N GLY A 76 -6.18 -9.21 16.43
CA GLY A 76 -5.17 -9.30 17.51
C GLY A 76 -4.32 -10.58 17.52
N CYS A 77 -4.57 -11.52 16.61
CA CYS A 77 -3.79 -12.75 16.45
C CYS A 77 -2.50 -12.57 15.63
N THR A 78 -2.25 -11.37 15.13
CA THR A 78 -1.07 -11.00 14.36
C THR A 78 -0.41 -9.79 15.01
N ILE A 79 0.86 -9.92 15.35
CA ILE A 79 1.65 -8.85 16.01
C ILE A 79 2.67 -8.34 15.00
N PRO A 80 2.56 -7.07 14.57
CA PRO A 80 3.54 -6.46 13.68
C PRO A 80 4.61 -5.70 14.48
N GLU A 81 5.85 -5.85 14.07
CA GLU A 81 6.98 -5.02 14.49
C GLU A 81 7.67 -4.48 13.24
N TRP A 82 8.05 -3.22 13.22
CA TRP A 82 8.64 -2.63 12.02
C TRP A 82 9.76 -1.64 12.31
N THR A 83 10.58 -1.39 11.29
CA THR A 83 11.63 -0.36 11.31
C THR A 83 10.98 1.01 11.58
N ARG A 84 11.27 1.59 12.73
CA ARG A 84 10.77 2.91 13.18
C ARG A 84 11.61 4.05 12.64
N GLU A 85 12.89 3.79 12.34
CA GLU A 85 13.82 4.78 11.84
C GLU A 85 13.44 5.18 10.39
N PRO A 86 13.62 6.46 10.06
CA PRO A 86 13.41 6.95 8.70
C PRO A 86 14.34 6.27 7.70
N VAL A 87 13.77 5.67 6.65
CA VAL A 87 14.49 4.91 5.63
C VAL A 87 14.89 5.84 4.48
N LYS A 88 16.18 6.10 4.34
CA LYS A 88 16.73 6.96 3.28
C LYS A 88 16.54 6.31 1.89
N LYS A 89 16.64 7.13 0.84
CA LYS A 89 16.59 6.68 -0.56
C LYS A 89 17.47 5.44 -0.79
N ASN A 90 16.93 4.44 -1.48
CA ASN A 90 17.58 3.16 -1.82
C ASN A 90 17.96 2.28 -0.63
N LYS A 91 17.61 2.66 0.59
CA LYS A 91 17.75 1.81 1.78
C LYS A 91 16.51 0.98 1.99
N SER A 92 16.65 -0.09 2.76
CA SER A 92 15.59 -1.04 3.09
C SER A 92 15.23 -0.97 4.56
N GLY A 93 14.01 -1.39 4.85
CA GLY A 93 13.52 -1.66 6.18
C GLY A 93 12.77 -2.98 6.19
N VAL A 94 12.23 -3.35 7.34
CA VAL A 94 11.56 -4.63 7.54
C VAL A 94 10.29 -4.44 8.36
N ILE A 95 9.28 -5.24 8.04
CA ILE A 95 8.07 -5.44 8.85
C ILE A 95 8.03 -6.90 9.25
N ASN A 96 8.33 -7.18 10.50
CA ASN A 96 8.22 -8.52 11.07
C ASN A 96 6.78 -8.77 11.48
N VAL A 97 6.25 -9.92 11.11
CA VAL A 97 4.88 -10.33 11.42
C VAL A 97 4.94 -11.66 12.15
N THR A 98 4.35 -11.72 13.33
CA THR A 98 4.21 -12.96 14.10
C THR A 98 2.74 -13.35 14.16
N TYR A 99 2.42 -14.56 13.74
CA TYR A 99 1.06 -15.10 13.81
C TYR A 99 0.92 -16.04 15.00
N ASN A 100 -0.21 -15.91 15.71
CA ASN A 100 -0.53 -16.80 16.84
C ASN A 100 -1.07 -18.15 16.33
N THR A 101 -0.34 -19.20 16.55
CA THR A 101 -0.63 -20.59 16.11
C THR A 101 -1.38 -21.44 17.13
N HIS A 102 -1.91 -20.85 18.22
CA HIS A 102 -2.62 -21.62 19.25
C HIS A 102 -3.99 -22.13 18.80
N VAL A 103 -4.57 -21.53 17.75
CA VAL A 103 -5.87 -21.96 17.20
C VAL A 103 -5.63 -22.68 15.88
N THR A 104 -6.13 -23.92 15.78
CA THR A 104 -6.07 -24.73 14.56
C THR A 104 -7.04 -24.23 13.50
N GLY A 105 -6.71 -24.45 12.23
CA GLY A 105 -7.55 -24.11 11.08
C GLY A 105 -6.82 -23.23 10.06
N ASN A 106 -7.50 -22.94 8.97
CA ASN A 106 -7.00 -22.07 7.92
C ASN A 106 -7.06 -20.62 8.37
N PHE A 107 -6.05 -19.84 8.00
CA PHE A 107 -6.06 -18.41 8.23
C PHE A 107 -5.60 -17.63 6.99
N THR A 108 -6.16 -16.43 6.85
CA THR A 108 -5.69 -15.38 5.95
C THR A 108 -5.85 -14.05 6.68
N LYS A 109 -4.77 -13.30 6.82
CA LYS A 109 -4.74 -12.04 7.56
C LYS A 109 -4.13 -10.94 6.72
N ALA A 110 -4.77 -9.76 6.76
CA ALA A 110 -4.27 -8.56 6.12
C ALA A 110 -3.48 -7.70 7.13
N ILE A 111 -2.40 -7.09 6.66
CA ILE A 111 -1.56 -6.15 7.39
C ILE A 111 -1.53 -4.85 6.57
N HIS A 112 -2.05 -3.78 7.14
CA HIS A 112 -2.12 -2.46 6.53
C HIS A 112 -0.93 -1.62 6.97
N VAL A 113 -0.09 -1.24 6.02
CA VAL A 113 1.13 -0.46 6.23
C VAL A 113 0.88 0.96 5.78
N TYR A 114 0.93 1.91 6.71
CA TYR A 114 0.76 3.34 6.47
C TYR A 114 2.11 4.04 6.43
N SER A 115 2.33 4.89 5.44
CA SER A 115 3.59 5.61 5.26
C SER A 115 3.39 6.98 4.60
N ASN A 116 4.46 7.77 4.53
CA ASN A 116 4.51 9.03 3.79
C ASN A 116 4.86 8.84 2.29
N ALA A 117 4.84 7.60 1.79
CA ALA A 117 5.05 7.33 0.37
C ALA A 117 3.90 7.85 -0.49
N THR A 118 4.11 7.91 -1.81
CA THR A 118 3.04 8.24 -2.78
C THR A 118 1.85 7.30 -2.62
N ASP A 119 2.13 6.00 -2.49
CA ASP A 119 1.14 5.01 -2.07
C ASP A 119 1.17 4.94 -0.54
N SER A 120 0.35 5.78 0.10
CA SER A 120 0.36 5.95 1.55
C SER A 120 -0.14 4.73 2.32
N LEU A 121 -0.82 3.80 1.67
CA LEU A 121 -1.33 2.55 2.24
C LEU A 121 -0.94 1.38 1.34
N VAL A 122 -0.19 0.43 1.90
CA VAL A 122 0.09 -0.86 1.27
C VAL A 122 -0.49 -1.97 2.13
N THR A 123 -1.17 -2.92 1.52
CA THR A 123 -1.71 -4.10 2.21
C THR A 123 -0.84 -5.31 1.92
N LEU A 124 -0.29 -5.89 2.99
CA LEU A 124 0.40 -7.17 2.98
C LEU A 124 -0.57 -8.27 3.43
N LYS A 125 -0.29 -9.51 3.09
CA LYS A 125 -1.11 -10.65 3.43
C LYS A 125 -0.27 -11.82 3.91
N ILE A 126 -0.74 -12.49 4.96
CA ILE A 126 -0.24 -13.80 5.37
C ILE A 126 -1.36 -14.82 5.34
N LYS A 127 -1.03 -16.04 4.98
CA LYS A 127 -1.97 -17.17 4.97
C LYS A 127 -1.28 -18.46 5.39
N GLY A 128 -2.07 -19.47 5.73
CA GLY A 128 -1.58 -20.79 6.10
C GLY A 128 -2.65 -21.62 6.76
N THR A 129 -2.25 -22.80 7.22
CA THR A 129 -3.12 -23.73 7.96
C THR A 129 -2.40 -24.21 9.21
N VAL A 130 -2.99 -23.94 10.38
CA VAL A 130 -2.50 -24.50 11.64
C VAL A 130 -3.12 -25.88 11.84
N VAL A 131 -2.29 -26.91 11.92
CA VAL A 131 -2.69 -28.27 12.18
C VAL A 131 -2.43 -28.65 13.64
N ALA A 132 -3.26 -29.53 14.20
CA ALA A 132 -3.01 -30.02 15.55
C ALA A 132 -1.62 -30.65 15.64
N LYS A 133 -0.96 -30.44 16.77
CA LYS A 133 0.33 -31.07 17.03
C LYS A 133 0.14 -32.58 17.07
N SER A 134 0.87 -33.29 16.23
CA SER A 134 0.89 -34.78 16.28
C SER A 134 1.50 -35.18 17.61
N GLU A 135 0.71 -35.77 18.50
CA GLU A 135 1.26 -36.48 19.63
C GLU A 135 1.97 -37.72 19.08
N ASN A 136 3.30 -37.72 19.11
CA ASN A 136 4.07 -38.93 18.81
C ASN A 136 3.88 -39.91 19.97
N PRO A 137 3.26 -41.10 19.76
CA PRO A 137 3.01 -42.06 20.84
C PRO A 137 4.26 -42.84 21.27
N GLU A 138 5.46 -42.42 20.90
CA GLU A 138 6.71 -43.06 21.29
C GLU A 138 7.40 -42.38 22.47
N LYS A 139 6.87 -42.55 23.66
CA LYS A 139 7.66 -42.71 24.91
C LYS A 139 6.89 -43.55 25.90
N LYS A 140 7.05 -44.84 25.75
CA LYS A 140 6.80 -45.79 26.82
C LYS A 140 8.11 -46.45 27.20
#